data_79739f9b5e4c8eff6985edce9b9225e2
#
_entry.id   79739f9b5e4c8eff6985edce9b9225e2
#
_cell.length_a   1.000
_cell.length_b   1.000
_cell.length_c   1.000
_cell.angle_alpha   90.00
_cell.angle_beta   90.00
_cell.angle_gamma   90.00
#
_symmetry.space_group_name_H-M   'P 1'
#
loop_
_entity.id
_entity.type
_entity.pdbx_description
1 polymer ?
#
loop_
_entity_poly.entity_id
_entity_poly.type
_entity_poly.pdbx_seq_one_letter_code
_entity_poly.pdbx_strand_id
1 'polypeptide(L)'
;RAGWLSFGGNPIIARQTWAARGLPGTRWLGRYGMLGVLMCGFVLLLGISAARAGEVAYFRIATGAADGTYFPIGSLIASAISNPPGSRDCADGGSCGVPGLIAVGRASKGSVQNVTLIAGGMVESGLSQADIAYMAYFGLGPFKGEAQFDGLRVVATLYPELVQLAVRKHSGIFAVEDLRDRRVSLGVEGSGTAVDADAIMAAHGLTAGSYKALHYDLGEAADRLRLGKLDAFFIIGGTPVPAMADLAEQTNITLLPIHGPAASRLRRDYPFFAPAKLPAGVYRNVAETQTLSVGAQWLVSDRLDAKLVYEMTRALWHPSTRRILDNGHPDGRLIQLNSALDGVGIPLHEGARRYYEEVGALP
;
A
#
# COMPACT_ATOMS: atom_id res chain seq x y z
N ARG A 1 -8.09 29.84 -48.45
CA ARG A 1 -7.95 28.95 -49.64
C ARG A 1 -7.85 27.53 -49.07
N ALA A 2 -8.90 26.79 -48.92
CA ALA A 2 -9.78 26.13 -49.86
C ALA A 2 -9.12 24.92 -50.53
N GLY A 3 -9.66 23.77 -50.29
CA GLY A 3 -9.32 22.54 -51.00
C GLY A 3 -10.08 21.32 -50.44
N TRP A 4 -11.36 21.24 -50.79
CA TRP A 4 -12.24 20.05 -50.67
C TRP A 4 -11.88 19.06 -51.79
N LEU A 5 -11.84 17.77 -51.51
CA LEU A 5 -12.17 16.73 -52.48
C LEU A 5 -12.93 15.61 -51.82
N SER A 6 -14.19 15.53 -52.20
CA SER A 6 -15.15 14.48 -52.04
C SER A 6 -14.95 13.44 -53.15
N PHE A 7 -15.05 12.14 -52.83
CA PHE A 7 -15.40 11.10 -53.78
C PHE A 7 -16.39 10.15 -53.15
N GLY A 8 -17.59 10.21 -53.67
CA GLY A 8 -18.63 9.23 -53.45
C GLY A 8 -18.48 8.04 -54.37
N GLY A 9 -19.15 6.97 -54.08
CA GLY A 9 -19.27 5.79 -54.94
C GLY A 9 -19.94 4.64 -54.24
N ASN A 10 -21.26 4.57 -54.29
CA ASN A 10 -22.02 3.33 -54.07
C ASN A 10 -21.98 2.48 -55.34
N PRO A 11 -21.94 1.18 -55.26
CA PRO A 11 -22.76 0.40 -56.17
C PRO A 11 -23.51 -0.82 -55.55
N ILE A 12 -24.79 -0.85 -55.86
CA ILE A 12 -25.51 -1.92 -56.54
C ILE A 12 -25.59 -3.30 -55.85
N ILE A 13 -26.79 -3.51 -55.37
CA ILE A 13 -27.42 -4.78 -54.93
C ILE A 13 -27.64 -5.66 -56.17
N ALA A 14 -27.08 -6.86 -56.16
CA ALA A 14 -27.54 -7.94 -57.07
C ALA A 14 -28.29 -9.01 -56.25
N ARG A 15 -29.59 -9.06 -56.43
CA ARG A 15 -30.47 -10.16 -56.01
C ARG A 15 -30.26 -11.33 -56.98
N GLN A 16 -29.83 -12.46 -56.52
CA GLN A 16 -29.97 -13.74 -57.22
C GLN A 16 -31.05 -14.56 -56.56
N THR A 17 -32.16 -14.71 -57.27
CA THR A 17 -33.24 -15.67 -57.02
C THR A 17 -32.79 -17.03 -57.51
N TRP A 18 -32.78 -18.04 -56.65
CA TRP A 18 -32.66 -19.44 -57.06
C TRP A 18 -34.00 -20.14 -56.92
N ALA A 19 -34.49 -20.59 -58.05
CA ALA A 19 -35.71 -21.34 -58.18
C ALA A 19 -35.59 -22.76 -57.60
N ALA A 20 -36.57 -23.15 -56.86
CA ALA A 20 -36.74 -24.50 -56.37
C ALA A 20 -37.00 -25.50 -57.52
N ARG A 21 -36.14 -26.50 -57.67
CA ARG A 21 -36.47 -27.73 -58.40
C ARG A 21 -36.73 -28.86 -57.44
N GLY A 22 -37.95 -29.38 -57.47
CA GLY A 22 -38.36 -30.53 -56.70
C GLY A 22 -37.66 -31.81 -57.16
N LEU A 23 -37.36 -32.66 -56.20
CA LEU A 23 -36.97 -34.05 -56.41
C LEU A 23 -37.97 -34.99 -55.74
N PRO A 24 -38.27 -36.15 -56.35
CA PRO A 24 -39.35 -37.06 -55.96
C PRO A 24 -39.01 -37.90 -54.73
N GLY A 25 -40.05 -38.27 -54.00
CA GLY A 25 -40.01 -38.96 -52.75
C GLY A 25 -39.43 -40.38 -52.82
N THR A 26 -38.76 -40.75 -51.74
CA THR A 26 -38.59 -42.16 -51.35
C THR A 26 -39.00 -42.34 -49.90
N ARG A 27 -40.05 -43.12 -49.69
CA ARG A 27 -40.51 -43.64 -48.42
C ARG A 27 -39.48 -44.61 -47.87
N TRP A 28 -38.77 -44.21 -46.78
CA TRP A 28 -38.13 -45.13 -45.83
C TRP A 28 -38.10 -44.49 -44.46
N LEU A 29 -39.25 -44.57 -43.76
CA LEU A 29 -39.32 -44.34 -42.34
C LEU A 29 -39.50 -45.68 -41.64
N GLY A 30 -38.46 -46.26 -41.16
CA GLY A 30 -38.50 -47.49 -40.41
C GLY A 30 -37.41 -47.53 -39.35
N ARG A 31 -37.80 -47.45 -38.09
CA ARG A 31 -37.22 -48.07 -36.89
C ARG A 31 -35.90 -47.56 -36.28
N TYR A 32 -35.21 -46.54 -36.80
CA TYR A 32 -34.00 -46.04 -36.17
C TYR A 32 -34.08 -44.59 -35.65
N GLY A 33 -35.23 -43.95 -35.80
CA GLY A 33 -35.41 -42.55 -35.42
C GLY A 33 -35.51 -42.27 -33.89
N MET A 34 -35.82 -43.27 -33.08
CA MET A 34 -36.04 -43.07 -31.65
C MET A 34 -34.76 -43.28 -30.79
N LEU A 35 -33.77 -44.05 -31.29
CA LEU A 35 -32.50 -44.22 -30.55
C LEU A 35 -31.52 -43.05 -30.78
N GLY A 36 -31.58 -42.40 -31.97
CA GLY A 36 -30.71 -41.27 -32.30
C GLY A 36 -31.02 -39.99 -31.50
N VAL A 37 -32.30 -39.74 -31.23
CA VAL A 37 -32.73 -38.55 -30.46
C VAL A 37 -32.44 -38.69 -28.98
N LEU A 38 -32.49 -39.91 -28.42
CA LEU A 38 -32.13 -40.18 -27.02
C LEU A 38 -30.60 -40.09 -26.75
N MET A 39 -29.78 -40.47 -27.73
CA MET A 39 -28.32 -40.33 -27.59
C MET A 39 -27.82 -38.90 -27.75
N CYS A 40 -28.41 -38.07 -28.62
CA CYS A 40 -28.09 -36.65 -28.70
C CYS A 40 -28.55 -35.86 -27.48
N GLY A 41 -29.69 -36.24 -26.85
CA GLY A 41 -30.16 -35.59 -25.60
C GLY A 41 -29.28 -35.90 -24.40
N PHE A 42 -28.66 -37.07 -24.32
CA PHE A 42 -27.79 -37.46 -23.23
C PHE A 42 -26.39 -36.83 -23.32
N VAL A 43 -25.90 -36.56 -24.52
CA VAL A 43 -24.62 -35.84 -24.75
C VAL A 43 -24.74 -34.34 -24.47
N LEU A 44 -25.93 -33.76 -24.65
CA LEU A 44 -26.19 -32.35 -24.34
C LEU A 44 -26.38 -32.10 -22.82
N LEU A 45 -26.70 -33.10 -22.02
CA LEU A 45 -26.84 -32.99 -20.55
C LEU A 45 -25.51 -33.18 -19.79
N LEU A 46 -24.45 -33.68 -20.43
CA LEU A 46 -23.12 -33.87 -19.84
C LEU A 46 -22.15 -32.70 -20.11
N GLY A 47 -22.58 -31.66 -20.85
CA GLY A 47 -21.71 -30.61 -21.36
C GLY A 47 -21.77 -29.27 -20.67
N ILE A 48 -22.53 -29.08 -19.56
CA ILE A 48 -22.58 -27.77 -18.86
C ILE A 48 -22.17 -27.94 -17.40
N SER A 49 -21.02 -28.52 -17.18
CA SER A 49 -20.18 -28.05 -16.09
C SER A 49 -19.47 -26.81 -16.60
N ALA A 50 -20.20 -25.69 -16.68
CA ALA A 50 -19.57 -24.39 -16.78
C ALA A 50 -18.67 -24.27 -15.55
N ALA A 51 -17.37 -24.53 -15.75
CA ALA A 51 -16.38 -24.06 -14.80
C ALA A 51 -16.69 -22.57 -14.61
N ARG A 52 -17.30 -22.22 -13.49
CA ARG A 52 -17.36 -20.83 -13.06
C ARG A 52 -15.89 -20.43 -12.97
N ALA A 53 -15.38 -19.77 -14.00
CA ALA A 53 -14.17 -18.98 -13.88
C ALA A 53 -14.44 -18.07 -12.69
N GLY A 54 -13.78 -18.32 -11.58
CA GLY A 54 -13.97 -17.51 -10.37
C GLY A 54 -13.80 -16.06 -10.77
N GLU A 55 -14.73 -15.21 -10.34
CA GLU A 55 -14.70 -13.79 -10.62
C GLU A 55 -13.36 -13.25 -10.09
N VAL A 56 -12.56 -12.66 -10.97
CA VAL A 56 -11.26 -12.09 -10.61
C VAL A 56 -11.49 -10.73 -9.98
N ALA A 57 -11.10 -10.57 -8.73
CA ALA A 57 -11.13 -9.30 -8.02
C ALA A 57 -9.73 -8.68 -7.97
N TYR A 58 -9.61 -7.44 -8.41
CA TYR A 58 -8.37 -6.66 -8.28
C TYR A 58 -8.38 -5.85 -7.00
N PHE A 59 -7.23 -5.80 -6.31
CA PHE A 59 -7.08 -5.13 -5.03
C PHE A 59 -5.78 -4.32 -5.02
N ARG A 60 -5.90 -3.00 -4.87
CA ARG A 60 -4.77 -2.07 -4.88
C ARG A 60 -4.43 -1.64 -3.46
N ILE A 61 -3.16 -1.73 -3.11
CA ILE A 61 -2.60 -1.26 -1.84
C ILE A 61 -1.73 -0.04 -2.15
N ALA A 62 -2.19 1.16 -1.82
CA ALA A 62 -1.37 2.36 -1.92
C ALA A 62 -0.26 2.30 -0.86
N THR A 63 0.97 2.59 -1.27
CA THR A 63 2.16 2.35 -0.46
C THR A 63 2.94 3.64 -0.20
N GLY A 64 4.09 3.82 -0.78
CA GLY A 64 4.98 4.97 -0.71
C GLY A 64 5.89 4.99 -1.92
N ALA A 65 6.97 5.75 -1.84
CA ALA A 65 8.02 5.73 -2.85
C ALA A 65 8.65 4.33 -2.96
N ALA A 66 9.10 3.96 -4.16
CA ALA A 66 9.64 2.62 -4.41
C ALA A 66 10.96 2.35 -3.65
N ASP A 67 11.69 3.38 -3.32
CA ASP A 67 12.93 3.39 -2.56
C ASP A 67 12.73 3.60 -1.04
N GLY A 68 11.46 3.63 -0.58
CA GLY A 68 11.04 3.63 0.82
C GLY A 68 10.68 2.23 1.31
N THR A 69 10.07 2.13 2.51
CA THR A 69 9.71 0.85 3.16
C THR A 69 8.27 0.41 2.88
N TYR A 70 7.34 1.32 2.63
CA TYR A 70 5.94 0.96 2.34
C TYR A 70 5.78 0.13 1.06
N PHE A 71 6.54 0.45 0.00
CA PHE A 71 6.38 -0.24 -1.27
C PHE A 71 6.77 -1.73 -1.20
N PRO A 72 7.95 -2.12 -0.69
CA PRO A 72 8.27 -3.54 -0.52
C PRO A 72 7.30 -4.24 0.45
N ILE A 73 6.97 -3.66 1.60
CA ILE A 73 6.05 -4.28 2.56
C ILE A 73 4.64 -4.45 1.96
N GLY A 74 4.09 -3.41 1.32
CA GLY A 74 2.78 -3.51 0.65
C GLY A 74 2.76 -4.54 -0.47
N SER A 75 3.88 -4.72 -1.18
CA SER A 75 4.04 -5.76 -2.20
C SER A 75 4.08 -7.17 -1.60
N LEU A 76 4.72 -7.34 -0.43
CA LEU A 76 4.71 -8.62 0.30
C LEU A 76 3.29 -8.95 0.81
N ILE A 77 2.57 -7.97 1.36
CA ILE A 77 1.17 -8.13 1.78
C ILE A 77 0.31 -8.47 0.57
N ALA A 78 0.46 -7.76 -0.55
CA ALA A 78 -0.25 -8.05 -1.79
C ALA A 78 -0.02 -9.49 -2.26
N SER A 79 1.23 -9.96 -2.23
CA SER A 79 1.56 -11.35 -2.56
C SER A 79 0.92 -12.34 -1.59
N ALA A 80 0.90 -12.03 -0.30
CA ALA A 80 0.35 -12.91 0.74
C ALA A 80 -1.17 -13.09 0.64
N ILE A 81 -1.90 -12.01 0.29
CA ILE A 81 -3.36 -12.05 0.19
C ILE A 81 -3.87 -12.47 -1.19
N SER A 82 -3.02 -12.47 -2.21
CA SER A 82 -3.40 -12.89 -3.56
C SER A 82 -3.52 -14.40 -3.68
N ASN A 83 -4.59 -14.86 -4.37
CA ASN A 83 -4.77 -16.25 -4.79
C ASN A 83 -5.50 -16.26 -6.14
N PRO A 84 -4.79 -15.93 -7.25
CA PRO A 84 -5.37 -15.87 -8.59
C PRO A 84 -5.98 -17.22 -9.02
N PRO A 85 -6.97 -17.20 -9.93
CA PRO A 85 -7.50 -18.42 -10.50
C PRO A 85 -6.39 -19.31 -11.13
N GLY A 86 -6.42 -20.59 -10.83
CA GLY A 86 -5.40 -21.55 -11.28
C GLY A 86 -4.15 -21.62 -10.38
N SER A 87 -4.12 -20.88 -9.28
CA SER A 87 -3.09 -21.07 -8.25
C SER A 87 -3.16 -22.48 -7.69
N ARG A 88 -2.00 -23.02 -7.29
CA ARG A 88 -1.93 -24.26 -6.52
C ARG A 88 -2.62 -24.06 -5.17
N ASP A 89 -3.29 -25.10 -4.68
CA ASP A 89 -3.96 -25.06 -3.37
C ASP A 89 -2.98 -24.82 -2.21
N CYS A 90 -3.46 -24.11 -1.20
CA CYS A 90 -2.70 -23.81 0.01
C CYS A 90 -2.16 -25.06 0.70
N ALA A 91 -2.97 -26.13 0.78
CA ALA A 91 -2.56 -27.41 1.36
C ALA A 91 -1.39 -28.07 0.62
N ASP A 92 -1.27 -27.80 -0.68
CA ASP A 92 -0.21 -28.33 -1.54
C ASP A 92 1.00 -27.37 -1.66
N GLY A 93 1.08 -26.39 -0.76
CA GLY A 93 2.15 -25.39 -0.73
C GLY A 93 1.97 -24.24 -1.73
N GLY A 94 0.75 -24.04 -2.21
CA GLY A 94 0.37 -22.90 -3.04
C GLY A 94 0.00 -21.65 -2.23
N SER A 95 -0.76 -20.74 -2.87
CA SER A 95 -1.22 -19.51 -2.21
C SER A 95 -2.30 -19.82 -1.17
N CYS A 96 -2.13 -19.23 0.02
CA CYS A 96 -3.12 -19.22 1.10
C CYS A 96 -3.87 -17.88 1.20
N GLY A 97 -3.81 -17.07 0.16
CA GLY A 97 -4.56 -15.83 0.02
C GLY A 97 -6.04 -16.04 -0.26
N VAL A 98 -6.74 -14.96 -0.60
CA VAL A 98 -8.18 -14.96 -0.87
C VAL A 98 -8.44 -15.49 -2.28
N PRO A 99 -9.24 -16.55 -2.46
CA PRO A 99 -9.51 -17.12 -3.78
C PRO A 99 -10.06 -16.10 -4.77
N GLY A 100 -9.48 -16.04 -5.96
CA GLY A 100 -9.85 -15.09 -7.03
C GLY A 100 -9.27 -13.69 -6.86
N LEU A 101 -8.60 -13.36 -5.74
CA LEU A 101 -8.02 -12.05 -5.51
C LEU A 101 -6.65 -11.92 -6.18
N ILE A 102 -6.45 -10.79 -6.89
CA ILE A 102 -5.17 -10.32 -7.41
C ILE A 102 -4.87 -8.97 -6.77
N ALA A 103 -3.98 -8.96 -5.79
CA ALA A 103 -3.57 -7.74 -5.11
C ALA A 103 -2.23 -7.24 -5.65
N VAL A 104 -2.06 -5.90 -5.66
CA VAL A 104 -0.83 -5.23 -6.11
C VAL A 104 -0.49 -4.05 -5.20
N GLY A 105 0.78 -3.90 -4.87
CA GLY A 105 1.32 -2.67 -4.27
C GLY A 105 1.41 -1.57 -5.33
N ARG A 106 0.92 -0.37 -4.99
CA ARG A 106 0.96 0.81 -5.85
C ARG A 106 1.78 1.92 -5.19
N ALA A 107 2.82 2.38 -5.86
CA ALA A 107 3.62 3.50 -5.37
C ALA A 107 2.76 4.78 -5.23
N SER A 108 3.07 5.56 -4.22
CA SER A 108 2.40 6.83 -3.91
C SER A 108 3.37 7.78 -3.18
N LYS A 109 2.86 8.93 -2.76
CA LYS A 109 3.62 9.88 -1.92
C LYS A 109 3.67 9.48 -0.43
N GLY A 110 2.85 8.52 0.01
CA GLY A 110 2.79 8.03 1.40
C GLY A 110 1.46 8.35 2.10
N SER A 111 1.48 8.44 3.41
CA SER A 111 0.33 8.35 4.31
C SER A 111 -0.82 9.30 3.97
N VAL A 112 -0.59 10.60 3.79
CA VAL A 112 -1.64 11.59 3.50
C VAL A 112 -2.32 11.29 2.17
N GLN A 113 -1.53 11.01 1.12
CA GLN A 113 -2.11 10.64 -0.16
C GLN A 113 -2.88 9.32 -0.08
N ASN A 114 -2.38 8.33 0.66
CA ASN A 114 -3.01 7.02 0.76
C ASN A 114 -4.39 7.09 1.39
N VAL A 115 -4.53 7.79 2.52
CA VAL A 115 -5.85 7.95 3.17
C VAL A 115 -6.82 8.72 2.28
N THR A 116 -6.35 9.72 1.53
CA THR A 116 -7.16 10.46 0.54
C THR A 116 -7.63 9.54 -0.60
N LEU A 117 -6.74 8.68 -1.13
CA LEU A 117 -7.08 7.72 -2.17
C LEU A 117 -8.09 6.67 -1.69
N ILE A 118 -7.98 6.19 -0.45
CA ILE A 118 -8.94 5.25 0.16
C ILE A 118 -10.31 5.94 0.32
N ALA A 119 -10.35 7.13 0.91
CA ALA A 119 -11.58 7.88 1.13
C ALA A 119 -12.32 8.18 -0.18
N GLY A 120 -11.57 8.53 -1.24
CA GLY A 120 -12.07 8.76 -2.59
C GLY A 120 -12.43 7.49 -3.38
N GLY A 121 -12.20 6.28 -2.84
CA GLY A 121 -12.44 5.02 -3.53
C GLY A 121 -11.52 4.78 -4.73
N MET A 122 -10.39 5.46 -4.80
CA MET A 122 -9.41 5.34 -5.88
C MET A 122 -8.51 4.12 -5.72
N VAL A 123 -8.41 3.60 -4.51
CA VAL A 123 -7.75 2.33 -4.13
C VAL A 123 -8.57 1.65 -3.04
N GLU A 124 -8.42 0.34 -2.93
CA GLU A 124 -9.13 -0.46 -1.93
C GLU A 124 -8.49 -0.34 -0.54
N SER A 125 -7.17 -0.14 -0.50
CA SER A 125 -6.42 -0.06 0.76
C SER A 125 -5.14 0.75 0.63
N GLY A 126 -4.47 1.00 1.75
CA GLY A 126 -3.17 1.67 1.76
C GLY A 126 -2.45 1.56 3.09
N LEU A 127 -1.15 1.84 3.07
CA LEU A 127 -0.33 1.95 4.27
C LEU A 127 -0.30 3.40 4.75
N SER A 128 -0.36 3.60 6.05
CA SER A 128 -0.32 4.93 6.65
C SER A 128 0.29 4.89 8.05
N GLN A 129 0.90 5.97 8.45
CA GLN A 129 1.24 6.22 9.84
C GLN A 129 -0.04 6.33 10.68
N ALA A 130 -0.01 5.86 11.92
CA ALA A 130 -1.16 5.81 12.83
C ALA A 130 -1.71 7.20 13.15
N ASP A 131 -0.85 8.20 13.33
CA ASP A 131 -1.22 9.59 13.56
C ASP A 131 -1.92 10.22 12.36
N ILE A 132 -1.43 9.96 11.13
CA ILE A 132 -2.07 10.45 9.90
C ILE A 132 -3.44 9.80 9.71
N ALA A 133 -3.57 8.50 10.00
CA ALA A 133 -4.87 7.81 10.00
C ALA A 133 -5.85 8.45 11.00
N TYR A 134 -5.38 8.76 12.19
CA TYR A 134 -6.15 9.45 13.23
C TYR A 134 -6.55 10.86 12.78
N MET A 135 -5.58 11.65 12.29
CA MET A 135 -5.85 13.02 11.81
C MET A 135 -6.88 13.03 10.68
N ALA A 136 -6.81 12.08 9.75
CA ALA A 136 -7.77 11.96 8.65
C ALA A 136 -9.17 11.61 9.14
N TYR A 137 -9.27 10.64 10.07
CA TYR A 137 -10.54 10.21 10.64
C TYR A 137 -11.26 11.32 11.39
N PHE A 138 -10.54 12.15 12.14
CA PHE A 138 -11.11 13.24 12.93
C PHE A 138 -11.06 14.62 12.26
N GLY A 139 -10.55 14.74 11.02
CA GLY A 139 -10.43 16.02 10.31
C GLY A 139 -9.43 16.98 10.95
N LEU A 140 -8.30 16.47 11.42
CA LEU A 140 -7.24 17.23 12.09
C LEU A 140 -6.01 17.42 11.18
N GLY A 141 -5.06 18.25 11.62
CA GLY A 141 -3.79 18.45 10.92
C GLY A 141 -3.99 18.84 9.45
N PRO A 142 -3.39 18.12 8.48
CA PRO A 142 -3.51 18.42 7.06
C PRO A 142 -4.93 18.27 6.50
N PHE A 143 -5.85 17.65 7.24
CA PHE A 143 -7.25 17.44 6.84
C PHE A 143 -8.20 18.45 7.47
N LYS A 144 -7.68 19.47 8.16
CA LYS A 144 -8.49 20.50 8.80
C LYS A 144 -9.23 21.35 7.75
N GLY A 145 -10.56 21.37 7.86
CA GLY A 145 -11.43 22.07 6.90
C GLY A 145 -11.87 21.22 5.71
N GLU A 146 -11.40 19.99 5.58
CA GLU A 146 -11.91 18.99 4.67
C GLU A 146 -13.01 18.12 5.33
N ALA A 147 -13.71 17.30 4.54
CA ALA A 147 -14.61 16.30 5.10
C ALA A 147 -13.81 15.27 5.90
N GLN A 148 -14.34 14.88 7.06
CA GLN A 148 -13.75 13.80 7.85
C GLN A 148 -13.80 12.48 7.07
N PHE A 149 -12.73 11.70 7.19
CA PHE A 149 -12.68 10.36 6.56
C PHE A 149 -13.14 9.30 7.56
N ASP A 150 -14.36 9.49 8.11
CA ASP A 150 -14.98 8.66 9.14
C ASP A 150 -15.24 7.21 8.71
N GLY A 151 -15.20 6.94 7.41
CA GLY A 151 -15.22 5.59 6.82
C GLY A 151 -13.86 4.86 6.83
N LEU A 152 -12.77 5.49 7.31
CA LEU A 152 -11.46 4.84 7.37
C LEU A 152 -11.42 3.79 8.48
N ARG A 153 -10.82 2.61 8.20
CA ARG A 153 -10.73 1.48 9.14
C ARG A 153 -9.33 0.86 9.13
N VAL A 154 -8.89 0.40 10.29
CA VAL A 154 -7.63 -0.34 10.44
C VAL A 154 -7.86 -1.84 10.18
N VAL A 155 -6.96 -2.45 9.43
CA VAL A 155 -6.83 -3.91 9.34
C VAL A 155 -5.82 -4.41 10.36
N ALA A 156 -4.64 -3.80 10.41
CA ALA A 156 -3.57 -4.14 11.34
C ALA A 156 -2.58 -2.99 11.53
N THR A 157 -1.96 -2.89 12.69
CA THR A 157 -0.66 -2.26 12.87
C THR A 157 0.41 -3.24 12.42
N LEU A 158 1.41 -2.78 11.68
CA LEU A 158 2.40 -3.62 11.00
C LEU A 158 3.76 -3.61 11.72
N TYR A 159 4.38 -2.45 11.79
CA TYR A 159 5.72 -2.28 12.39
C TYR A 159 5.94 -0.83 12.83
N PRO A 160 6.89 -0.56 13.73
CA PRO A 160 7.26 0.81 14.09
C PRO A 160 8.10 1.45 12.98
N GLU A 161 7.75 2.66 12.60
CA GLU A 161 8.53 3.52 11.70
C GLU A 161 9.37 4.48 12.53
N LEU A 162 10.64 4.56 12.24
CA LEU A 162 11.56 5.45 12.95
C LEU A 162 11.68 6.80 12.26
N VAL A 163 11.68 7.86 13.03
CA VAL A 163 12.05 9.19 12.55
C VAL A 163 13.57 9.21 12.33
N GLN A 164 13.98 9.50 11.11
CA GLN A 164 15.38 9.54 10.71
C GLN A 164 15.67 10.89 10.07
N LEU A 165 16.54 11.67 10.68
CA LEU A 165 16.97 12.99 10.23
C LEU A 165 18.43 12.92 9.83
N ALA A 166 18.67 12.84 8.53
CA ALA A 166 20.01 12.63 7.97
C ALA A 166 20.71 13.95 7.67
N VAL A 167 22.00 14.01 8.05
CA VAL A 167 22.93 15.07 7.67
C VAL A 167 24.23 14.46 7.19
N ARG A 168 25.05 15.20 6.44
CA ARG A 168 26.42 14.75 6.12
C ARG A 168 27.29 14.77 7.38
N LYS A 169 28.09 13.74 7.58
CA LYS A 169 29.12 13.73 8.61
C LYS A 169 30.03 14.94 8.44
N HIS A 170 30.40 15.57 9.51
CA HIS A 170 31.23 16.79 9.53
C HIS A 170 30.56 18.02 8.90
N SER A 171 29.23 18.08 8.82
CA SER A 171 28.48 19.25 8.35
C SER A 171 28.46 20.43 9.35
N GLY A 172 28.88 20.19 10.60
CA GLY A 172 28.72 21.14 11.69
C GLY A 172 27.31 21.19 12.27
N ILE A 173 26.46 20.22 11.93
CA ILE A 173 25.08 20.09 12.41
C ILE A 173 25.04 18.87 13.34
N PHE A 174 24.69 19.08 14.63
CA PHE A 174 24.71 18.06 15.68
C PHE A 174 23.37 17.85 16.37
N ALA A 175 22.46 18.82 16.24
CA ALA A 175 21.12 18.80 16.83
C ALA A 175 20.11 19.40 15.86
N VAL A 176 18.81 19.18 16.13
CA VAL A 176 17.72 19.73 15.31
C VAL A 176 17.78 21.26 15.27
N GLU A 177 18.14 21.90 16.37
CA GLU A 177 18.26 23.35 16.51
C GLU A 177 19.31 23.99 15.58
N ASP A 178 20.34 23.22 15.18
CA ASP A 178 21.38 23.66 14.24
C ASP A 178 20.87 23.75 12.78
N LEU A 179 19.65 23.34 12.54
CA LEU A 179 19.00 23.44 11.22
C LEU A 179 18.49 24.87 10.92
N ARG A 180 18.64 25.80 11.83
CA ARG A 180 18.35 27.23 11.56
C ARG A 180 19.18 27.71 10.37
N ASP A 181 18.51 28.39 9.44
CA ASP A 181 19.07 28.90 8.16
C ASP A 181 19.59 27.82 7.21
N ARG A 182 19.32 26.52 7.49
CA ARG A 182 19.73 25.39 6.67
C ARG A 182 18.65 25.02 5.64
N ARG A 183 19.07 24.33 4.58
CA ARG A 183 18.18 23.72 3.57
C ARG A 183 17.77 22.34 4.07
N VAL A 184 16.50 22.18 4.39
CA VAL A 184 15.96 20.95 4.98
C VAL A 184 14.84 20.42 4.11
N SER A 185 14.95 19.18 3.64
CA SER A 185 13.81 18.48 3.02
C SER A 185 12.98 17.82 4.12
N LEU A 186 11.71 18.18 4.16
CA LEU A 186 10.74 17.64 5.12
C LEU A 186 10.07 16.34 4.60
N GLY A 187 10.45 15.89 3.40
CA GLY A 187 9.77 14.83 2.66
C GLY A 187 8.83 15.42 1.59
N VAL A 188 8.31 14.57 0.72
CA VAL A 188 7.42 15.00 -0.36
C VAL A 188 6.07 15.48 0.19
N GLU A 189 5.49 16.51 -0.41
CA GLU A 189 4.14 16.96 -0.06
C GLU A 189 3.12 15.82 -0.24
N GLY A 190 2.26 15.62 0.77
CA GLY A 190 1.31 14.51 0.80
C GLY A 190 1.86 13.22 1.44
N SER A 191 3.08 13.26 2.01
CA SER A 191 3.62 12.19 2.86
C SER A 191 3.32 12.46 4.35
N GLY A 192 3.31 11.38 5.15
CA GLY A 192 3.29 11.52 6.61
C GLY A 192 4.60 12.11 7.13
N THR A 193 5.73 11.77 6.51
CA THR A 193 7.03 12.37 6.84
C THR A 193 6.99 13.90 6.83
N ALA A 194 6.34 14.52 5.84
CA ALA A 194 6.26 15.99 5.76
C ALA A 194 5.47 16.59 6.93
N VAL A 195 4.38 15.94 7.33
CA VAL A 195 3.54 16.36 8.46
C VAL A 195 4.30 16.28 9.78
N ASP A 196 4.95 15.16 10.01
CA ASP A 196 5.67 14.90 11.25
C ASP A 196 6.95 15.70 11.35
N ALA A 197 7.65 15.89 10.23
CA ALA A 197 8.85 16.75 10.19
C ALA A 197 8.52 18.18 10.61
N ASP A 198 7.41 18.75 10.12
CA ASP A 198 6.94 20.09 10.55
C ASP A 198 6.66 20.12 12.06
N ALA A 199 5.99 19.12 12.60
CA ALA A 199 5.71 19.02 14.03
C ALA A 199 6.99 18.90 14.87
N ILE A 200 7.97 18.10 14.41
CA ILE A 200 9.27 17.93 15.07
C ILE A 200 10.05 19.25 15.04
N MET A 201 10.15 19.90 13.89
CA MET A 201 10.82 21.20 13.76
C MET A 201 10.20 22.24 14.67
N ALA A 202 8.86 22.34 14.70
CA ALA A 202 8.15 23.25 15.58
C ALA A 202 8.41 22.96 17.06
N ALA A 203 8.42 21.70 17.49
CA ALA A 203 8.73 21.30 18.85
C ALA A 203 10.16 21.71 19.30
N HIS A 204 11.10 21.81 18.35
CA HIS A 204 12.46 22.28 18.55
C HIS A 204 12.62 23.80 18.35
N GLY A 205 11.51 24.57 18.23
CA GLY A 205 11.52 26.02 18.10
C GLY A 205 11.93 26.54 16.72
N LEU A 206 11.83 25.67 15.70
CA LEU A 206 12.09 26.01 14.31
C LEU A 206 10.76 26.08 13.56
N THR A 207 10.26 27.32 13.39
CA THR A 207 9.02 27.60 12.68
C THR A 207 9.29 28.02 11.23
N ALA A 208 8.23 28.18 10.45
CA ALA A 208 8.32 28.66 9.06
C ALA A 208 9.18 29.93 8.96
N GLY A 209 10.14 29.93 8.06
CA GLY A 209 11.12 31.04 7.90
C GLY A 209 12.38 30.90 8.77
N SER A 210 12.42 30.01 9.78
CA SER A 210 13.65 29.76 10.55
C SER A 210 14.68 28.92 9.77
N TYR A 211 14.25 28.24 8.72
CA TYR A 211 15.05 27.39 7.83
C TYR A 211 14.44 27.40 6.44
N LYS A 212 15.15 26.91 5.44
CA LYS A 212 14.62 26.76 4.09
C LYS A 212 13.96 25.39 3.96
N ALA A 213 12.63 25.36 4.12
CA ALA A 213 11.84 24.16 3.91
C ALA A 213 11.81 23.78 2.42
N LEU A 214 12.01 22.51 2.14
CA LEU A 214 12.02 21.91 0.81
C LEU A 214 11.26 20.58 0.85
N HIS A 215 10.70 20.17 -0.29
CA HIS A 215 9.89 18.97 -0.41
C HIS A 215 10.36 18.13 -1.60
N TYR A 216 11.36 17.31 -1.36
CA TYR A 216 11.90 16.39 -2.38
C TYR A 216 11.42 14.97 -2.10
N ASP A 217 11.31 14.16 -3.17
CA ASP A 217 11.23 12.73 -2.98
C ASP A 217 12.53 12.20 -2.33
N LEU A 218 12.45 10.97 -1.83
CA LEU A 218 13.51 10.43 -1.00
C LEU A 218 14.84 10.28 -1.76
N GLY A 219 14.80 9.77 -2.98
CA GLY A 219 15.99 9.61 -3.82
C GLY A 219 16.61 10.96 -4.18
N GLU A 220 15.81 11.95 -4.55
CA GLU A 220 16.28 13.30 -4.84
C GLU A 220 16.89 13.96 -3.59
N ALA A 221 16.25 13.81 -2.41
CA ALA A 221 16.78 14.34 -1.15
C ALA A 221 18.14 13.73 -0.80
N ALA A 222 18.28 12.41 -0.94
CA ALA A 222 19.54 11.68 -0.72
C ALA A 222 20.65 12.17 -1.67
N ASP A 223 20.37 12.29 -2.96
CA ASP A 223 21.32 12.78 -3.94
C ASP A 223 21.74 14.24 -3.69
N ARG A 224 20.79 15.09 -3.34
CA ARG A 224 21.07 16.50 -3.01
C ARG A 224 21.90 16.62 -1.72
N LEU A 225 21.66 15.80 -0.72
CA LEU A 225 22.49 15.74 0.48
C LEU A 225 23.91 15.33 0.14
N ARG A 226 24.08 14.25 -0.63
CA ARG A 226 25.37 13.74 -1.10
C ARG A 226 26.18 14.82 -1.84
N LEU A 227 25.52 15.58 -2.72
CA LEU A 227 26.12 16.64 -3.53
C LEU A 227 26.32 17.97 -2.78
N GLY A 228 25.91 18.06 -1.51
CA GLY A 228 25.99 19.31 -0.74
C GLY A 228 24.99 20.38 -1.13
N LYS A 229 23.98 20.01 -1.90
CA LYS A 229 22.87 20.90 -2.33
C LYS A 229 21.72 20.93 -1.33
N LEU A 230 21.73 20.04 -0.32
CA LEU A 230 20.83 19.93 0.80
C LEU A 230 21.67 19.78 2.08
N ASP A 231 21.20 20.29 3.21
CA ASP A 231 21.91 20.22 4.48
C ASP A 231 21.39 19.09 5.38
N ALA A 232 20.07 18.83 5.33
CA ALA A 232 19.40 17.75 6.04
C ALA A 232 18.15 17.30 5.32
N PHE A 233 17.70 16.05 5.57
CA PHE A 233 16.37 15.59 5.19
C PHE A 233 15.80 14.62 6.20
N PHE A 234 14.47 14.66 6.32
CA PHE A 234 13.68 13.71 7.09
C PHE A 234 13.22 12.53 6.23
N ILE A 235 13.16 11.38 6.86
CA ILE A 235 12.35 10.22 6.46
C ILE A 235 11.80 9.55 7.72
N ILE A 236 10.51 9.22 7.68
CA ILE A 236 9.86 8.39 8.70
C ILE A 236 9.45 7.11 7.99
N GLY A 237 9.99 6.02 8.48
CA GLY A 237 9.81 4.72 7.85
C GLY A 237 10.48 3.61 8.63
N GLY A 238 10.27 2.38 8.18
CA GLY A 238 10.95 1.20 8.70
C GLY A 238 12.45 1.24 8.47
N THR A 239 13.16 0.23 8.91
CA THR A 239 14.61 0.17 8.82
C THR A 239 15.12 -1.20 8.37
N PRO A 240 16.10 -1.25 7.44
CA PRO A 240 16.72 -0.11 6.74
C PRO A 240 15.81 0.48 5.65
N VAL A 241 15.86 1.80 5.46
CA VAL A 241 15.28 2.46 4.28
C VAL A 241 16.26 2.28 3.12
N PRO A 242 15.87 1.72 1.96
CA PRO A 242 16.78 1.45 0.86
C PRO A 242 17.58 2.67 0.40
N ALA A 243 16.95 3.80 0.13
CA ALA A 243 17.66 5.03 -0.29
C ALA A 243 18.65 5.55 0.77
N MET A 244 18.36 5.35 2.06
CA MET A 244 19.31 5.70 3.14
C MET A 244 20.50 4.75 3.18
N ALA A 245 20.27 3.46 2.93
CA ALA A 245 21.35 2.47 2.85
C ALA A 245 22.28 2.80 1.68
N ASP A 246 21.72 3.06 0.51
CA ASP A 246 22.50 3.45 -0.69
C ASP A 246 23.26 4.77 -0.48
N LEU A 247 22.65 5.75 0.18
CA LEU A 247 23.30 7.01 0.53
C LEU A 247 24.50 6.76 1.47
N ALA A 248 24.32 5.92 2.50
CA ALA A 248 25.38 5.62 3.47
C ALA A 248 26.58 4.87 2.85
N GLU A 249 26.35 4.11 1.77
CA GLU A 249 27.43 3.49 0.99
C GLU A 249 28.22 4.52 0.16
N GLN A 250 27.57 5.58 -0.31
CA GLN A 250 28.16 6.57 -1.22
C GLN A 250 28.79 7.76 -0.48
N THR A 251 28.30 8.08 0.74
CA THR A 251 28.83 9.19 1.54
C THR A 251 28.67 8.94 3.03
N ASN A 252 29.54 9.51 3.85
CA ASN A 252 29.38 9.41 5.29
C ASN A 252 28.27 10.34 5.77
N ILE A 253 27.27 9.75 6.41
CA ILE A 253 26.14 10.45 7.02
C ILE A 253 26.15 10.29 8.54
N THR A 254 25.39 11.13 9.20
CA THR A 254 25.02 11.03 10.62
C THR A 254 23.51 11.22 10.71
N LEU A 255 22.85 10.48 11.59
CA LEU A 255 21.49 10.74 11.96
C LEU A 255 21.47 11.63 13.20
N LEU A 256 20.70 12.72 13.14
CA LEU A 256 20.54 13.60 14.29
C LEU A 256 19.61 12.95 15.31
N PRO A 257 19.95 12.98 16.61
CA PRO A 257 19.09 12.44 17.64
C PRO A 257 17.84 13.32 17.83
N ILE A 258 16.70 12.69 18.08
CA ILE A 258 15.43 13.35 18.39
C ILE A 258 14.98 12.85 19.76
N HIS A 259 15.39 13.56 20.81
CA HIS A 259 15.14 13.19 22.21
C HIS A 259 15.08 14.43 23.11
N GLY A 260 14.99 14.21 24.42
CA GLY A 260 15.05 15.28 25.42
C GLY A 260 13.72 16.05 25.56
N PRO A 261 13.77 17.29 26.08
CA PRO A 261 12.57 18.06 26.42
C PRO A 261 11.66 18.37 25.22
N ALA A 262 12.22 18.65 24.04
CA ALA A 262 11.45 18.93 22.83
C ALA A 262 10.65 17.69 22.38
N ALA A 263 11.30 16.53 22.28
CA ALA A 263 10.65 15.26 21.97
C ALA A 263 9.62 14.87 23.04
N SER A 264 9.87 15.17 24.32
CA SER A 264 8.92 14.92 25.40
C SER A 264 7.68 15.83 25.31
N ARG A 265 7.81 17.08 24.88
CA ARG A 265 6.67 17.96 24.59
C ARG A 265 5.88 17.42 23.41
N LEU A 266 6.55 17.11 22.31
CA LEU A 266 5.92 16.56 21.10
C LEU A 266 5.08 15.32 21.41
N ARG A 267 5.59 14.40 22.22
CA ARG A 267 4.86 13.17 22.61
C ARG A 267 3.63 13.43 23.48
N ARG A 268 3.58 14.53 24.23
CA ARG A 268 2.36 14.92 24.97
C ARG A 268 1.28 15.45 24.04
N ASP A 269 1.70 16.20 23.01
CA ASP A 269 0.78 16.83 22.06
C ASP A 269 0.37 15.81 20.95
N TYR A 270 1.24 14.85 20.67
CA TYR A 270 1.06 13.78 19.66
C TYR A 270 1.37 12.41 20.30
N PRO A 271 0.39 11.78 20.98
CA PRO A 271 0.61 10.55 21.76
C PRO A 271 0.94 9.31 20.90
N PHE A 272 0.87 9.43 19.60
CA PHE A 272 1.28 8.37 18.67
C PHE A 272 2.80 8.16 18.59
N PHE A 273 3.57 9.18 18.97
CA PHE A 273 5.03 9.05 19.03
C PHE A 273 5.48 8.30 20.29
N ALA A 274 6.31 7.29 20.10
CA ALA A 274 7.00 6.56 21.16
C ALA A 274 8.51 6.81 21.12
N PRO A 275 9.23 6.77 22.26
CA PRO A 275 10.68 6.77 22.25
C PRO A 275 11.22 5.52 21.55
N ALA A 276 12.22 5.72 20.70
CA ALA A 276 12.82 4.64 19.94
C ALA A 276 14.33 4.84 19.81
N LYS A 277 15.00 3.80 19.29
CA LYS A 277 16.41 3.83 18.94
C LYS A 277 16.60 3.18 17.58
N LEU A 278 17.38 3.84 16.72
CA LEU A 278 17.92 3.18 15.55
C LEU A 278 19.22 2.49 15.99
N PRO A 279 19.34 1.16 15.84
CA PRO A 279 20.55 0.43 16.25
C PRO A 279 21.78 0.85 15.44
N ALA A 280 22.94 0.75 16.05
CA ALA A 280 24.19 0.93 15.32
C ALA A 280 24.33 -0.12 14.20
N GLY A 281 24.87 0.30 13.04
CA GLY A 281 25.16 -0.60 11.94
C GLY A 281 23.97 -0.94 11.03
N VAL A 282 22.77 -0.37 11.27
CA VAL A 282 21.65 -0.43 10.31
C VAL A 282 22.05 0.22 8.99
N TYR A 283 22.77 1.32 9.06
CA TYR A 283 23.42 1.96 7.93
C TYR A 283 24.93 1.99 8.14
N ARG A 284 25.69 1.92 7.07
CA ARG A 284 27.15 1.92 7.10
C ARG A 284 27.69 3.13 7.86
N ASN A 285 28.53 2.91 8.86
CA ASN A 285 29.19 3.94 9.70
C ASN A 285 28.24 4.87 10.47
N VAL A 286 26.98 4.51 10.62
CA VAL A 286 26.01 5.23 11.45
C VAL A 286 25.94 4.59 12.83
N ALA A 287 26.11 5.42 13.87
CA ALA A 287 26.03 5.00 15.26
C ALA A 287 24.58 4.80 15.73
N GLU A 288 24.39 4.12 16.87
CA GLU A 288 23.09 4.09 17.55
C GLU A 288 22.56 5.52 17.73
N THR A 289 21.31 5.75 17.37
CA THR A 289 20.69 7.08 17.42
C THR A 289 19.37 7.00 18.16
N GLN A 290 19.22 7.81 19.22
CA GLN A 290 17.93 7.98 19.92
C GLN A 290 16.99 8.80 19.06
N THR A 291 15.76 8.32 18.91
CA THR A 291 14.75 8.96 18.07
C THR A 291 13.34 8.68 18.57
N LEU A 292 12.34 8.98 17.74
CA LEU A 292 10.94 8.66 17.93
C LEU A 292 10.48 7.62 16.91
N SER A 293 9.41 6.92 17.22
CA SER A 293 8.71 6.04 16.30
C SER A 293 7.21 6.30 16.29
N VAL A 294 6.56 5.96 15.18
CA VAL A 294 5.12 5.91 14.99
C VAL A 294 4.75 4.56 14.35
N GLY A 295 3.53 4.05 14.58
CA GLY A 295 3.12 2.76 14.00
C GLY A 295 2.76 2.89 12.52
N ALA A 296 3.26 1.99 11.66
CA ALA A 296 2.73 1.78 10.32
C ALA A 296 1.45 0.95 10.41
N GLN A 297 0.38 1.37 9.72
CA GLN A 297 -0.92 0.69 9.72
C GLN A 297 -1.36 0.35 8.31
N TRP A 298 -2.03 -0.78 8.16
CA TRP A 298 -2.76 -1.15 6.95
C TRP A 298 -4.21 -0.74 7.10
N LEU A 299 -4.66 0.13 6.19
CA LEU A 299 -5.97 0.78 6.23
C LEU A 299 -6.82 0.37 5.03
N VAL A 300 -8.12 0.37 5.25
CA VAL A 300 -9.17 0.11 4.25
C VAL A 300 -10.34 1.08 4.46
N SER A 301 -11.29 1.10 3.52
CA SER A 301 -12.60 1.75 3.71
C SER A 301 -13.58 0.78 4.38
N ASP A 302 -14.48 1.28 5.24
CA ASP A 302 -15.63 0.55 5.81
C ASP A 302 -16.62 0.04 4.75
N ARG A 303 -16.53 0.54 3.52
CA ARG A 303 -17.34 0.09 2.38
C ARG A 303 -16.90 -1.26 1.83
N LEU A 304 -15.72 -1.77 2.20
CA LEU A 304 -15.29 -3.10 1.79
C LEU A 304 -16.13 -4.20 2.45
N ASP A 305 -16.33 -5.28 1.72
CA ASP A 305 -17.04 -6.45 2.24
C ASP A 305 -16.33 -7.05 3.46
N ALA A 306 -17.09 -7.27 4.54
CA ALA A 306 -16.53 -7.76 5.79
C ALA A 306 -15.92 -9.17 5.67
N LYS A 307 -16.47 -10.02 4.78
CA LYS A 307 -15.92 -11.35 4.54
C LYS A 307 -14.58 -11.24 3.81
N LEU A 308 -14.47 -10.35 2.81
CA LEU A 308 -13.22 -10.11 2.11
C LEU A 308 -12.13 -9.66 3.07
N VAL A 309 -12.39 -8.65 3.92
CA VAL A 309 -11.39 -8.14 4.87
C VAL A 309 -11.05 -9.18 5.94
N TYR A 310 -12.02 -9.99 6.39
CA TYR A 310 -11.74 -11.12 7.28
C TYR A 310 -10.78 -12.13 6.63
N GLU A 311 -11.04 -12.52 5.38
CA GLU A 311 -10.19 -13.48 4.66
C GLU A 311 -8.78 -12.92 4.39
N MET A 312 -8.67 -11.63 4.06
CA MET A 312 -7.37 -10.95 3.90
C MET A 312 -6.61 -10.88 5.23
N THR A 313 -7.28 -10.57 6.34
CA THR A 313 -6.67 -10.54 7.67
C THR A 313 -6.16 -11.92 8.06
N ARG A 314 -6.96 -12.97 7.83
CA ARG A 314 -6.58 -14.37 8.04
C ARG A 314 -5.37 -14.75 7.18
N ALA A 315 -5.34 -14.34 5.91
CA ALA A 315 -4.22 -14.59 5.01
C ALA A 315 -2.93 -13.88 5.48
N LEU A 316 -3.02 -12.65 5.98
CA LEU A 316 -1.89 -11.90 6.55
C LEU A 316 -1.22 -12.68 7.69
N TRP A 317 -2.02 -13.27 8.59
CA TRP A 317 -1.53 -14.00 9.76
C TRP A 317 -1.33 -15.50 9.52
N HIS A 318 -1.50 -15.98 8.29
CA HIS A 318 -1.28 -17.38 7.96
C HIS A 318 0.22 -17.75 8.07
N PRO A 319 0.58 -18.97 8.54
CA PRO A 319 1.98 -19.39 8.66
C PRO A 319 2.79 -19.32 7.36
N SER A 320 2.16 -19.49 6.20
CA SER A 320 2.85 -19.32 4.89
C SER A 320 3.28 -17.87 4.66
N THR A 321 2.46 -16.90 5.08
CA THR A 321 2.75 -15.47 4.97
C THR A 321 3.92 -15.07 5.84
N ARG A 322 4.10 -15.71 7.00
CA ARG A 322 5.27 -15.49 7.86
C ARG A 322 6.58 -15.64 7.08
N ARG A 323 6.68 -16.70 6.24
CA ARG A 323 7.89 -16.92 5.42
C ARG A 323 8.09 -15.84 4.35
N ILE A 324 7.00 -15.32 3.78
CA ILE A 324 7.05 -14.23 2.80
C ILE A 324 7.58 -12.96 3.47
N LEU A 325 7.03 -12.61 4.63
CA LEU A 325 7.41 -11.42 5.39
C LEU A 325 8.84 -11.52 5.93
N ASP A 326 9.23 -12.64 6.53
CA ASP A 326 10.55 -12.85 7.15
C ASP A 326 11.70 -12.76 6.16
N ASN A 327 11.47 -13.22 4.93
CA ASN A 327 12.50 -13.25 3.90
C ASN A 327 12.44 -12.06 2.94
N GLY A 328 11.31 -11.34 2.89
CA GLY A 328 11.10 -10.27 1.93
C GLY A 328 11.64 -8.91 2.37
N HIS A 329 11.59 -8.61 3.67
CA HIS A 329 12.08 -7.35 4.22
C HIS A 329 12.42 -7.50 5.72
N PRO A 330 13.46 -6.80 6.25
CA PRO A 330 13.76 -6.84 7.68
C PRO A 330 12.56 -6.47 8.57
N ASP A 331 11.83 -5.41 8.25
CA ASP A 331 10.62 -5.02 9.00
C ASP A 331 9.47 -6.01 8.85
N GLY A 332 9.49 -6.87 7.83
CA GLY A 332 8.55 -7.96 7.71
C GLY A 332 8.55 -8.87 8.94
N ARG A 333 9.70 -9.02 9.61
CA ARG A 333 9.84 -9.80 10.86
C ARG A 333 9.14 -9.14 12.05
N LEU A 334 8.91 -7.83 12.00
CA LEU A 334 8.23 -7.04 13.04
C LEU A 334 6.71 -7.11 12.91
N ILE A 335 6.19 -7.52 11.74
CA ILE A 335 4.75 -7.67 11.51
C ILE A 335 4.29 -8.94 12.24
N GLN A 336 3.76 -8.79 13.45
CA GLN A 336 3.39 -9.88 14.34
C GLN A 336 1.95 -9.74 14.83
N LEU A 337 1.25 -10.85 15.00
CA LEU A 337 -0.14 -10.85 15.47
C LEU A 337 -0.30 -10.21 16.85
N ASN A 338 0.68 -10.41 17.74
CA ASN A 338 0.65 -9.88 19.10
C ASN A 338 0.78 -8.35 19.19
N SER A 339 1.29 -7.69 18.13
CA SER A 339 1.39 -6.23 18.03
C SER A 339 0.40 -5.63 17.00
N ALA A 340 -0.46 -6.45 16.40
CA ALA A 340 -1.37 -6.05 15.34
C ALA A 340 -2.37 -4.94 15.73
N LEU A 341 -2.60 -4.77 17.03
CA LEU A 341 -3.56 -3.81 17.58
C LEU A 341 -2.88 -2.66 18.34
N ASP A 342 -1.55 -2.60 18.36
CA ASP A 342 -0.81 -1.56 19.07
C ASP A 342 -1.03 -0.19 18.40
N GLY A 343 -1.34 0.83 19.20
CA GLY A 343 -1.49 2.20 18.72
C GLY A 343 -2.66 2.42 17.75
N VAL A 344 -3.66 1.52 17.74
CA VAL A 344 -4.88 1.70 16.96
C VAL A 344 -5.73 2.82 17.55
N GLY A 345 -5.83 3.95 16.84
CA GLY A 345 -6.54 5.15 17.27
C GLY A 345 -7.89 5.40 16.58
N ILE A 346 -8.25 4.60 15.57
CA ILE A 346 -9.51 4.65 14.84
C ILE A 346 -10.12 3.24 14.77
N PRO A 347 -11.41 3.07 14.43
CA PRO A 347 -12.04 1.75 14.46
C PRO A 347 -11.38 0.72 13.55
N LEU A 348 -11.34 -0.53 14.02
CA LEU A 348 -11.01 -1.68 13.16
C LEU A 348 -12.11 -1.89 12.12
N HIS A 349 -11.74 -2.45 10.97
CA HIS A 349 -12.72 -2.97 10.03
C HIS A 349 -13.45 -4.18 10.64
N GLU A 350 -14.75 -4.30 10.38
CA GLU A 350 -15.56 -5.39 10.95
C GLU A 350 -14.98 -6.78 10.67
N GLY A 351 -14.52 -7.02 9.45
CA GLY A 351 -13.88 -8.29 9.06
C GLY A 351 -12.59 -8.55 9.83
N ALA A 352 -11.75 -7.53 10.02
CA ALA A 352 -10.52 -7.66 10.81
C ALA A 352 -10.85 -7.90 12.30
N ARG A 353 -11.79 -7.13 12.86
CA ARG A 353 -12.26 -7.30 14.24
C ARG A 353 -12.73 -8.73 14.50
N ARG A 354 -13.58 -9.27 13.61
CA ARG A 354 -14.06 -10.65 13.69
C ARG A 354 -12.93 -11.67 13.74
N TYR A 355 -11.90 -11.49 12.91
CA TYR A 355 -10.73 -12.38 12.95
C TYR A 355 -10.00 -12.31 14.28
N TYR A 356 -9.75 -11.10 14.80
CA TYR A 356 -9.05 -10.92 16.07
C TYR A 356 -9.82 -11.44 17.27
N GLU A 357 -11.15 -11.36 17.26
CA GLU A 357 -12.03 -11.99 18.25
C GLU A 357 -11.92 -13.54 18.19
N GLU A 358 -11.92 -14.11 16.99
CA GLU A 358 -11.82 -15.57 16.78
C GLU A 358 -10.50 -16.14 17.28
N VAL A 359 -9.40 -15.42 17.10
CA VAL A 359 -8.07 -15.88 17.56
C VAL A 359 -7.72 -15.43 18.99
N GLY A 360 -8.64 -14.77 19.70
CA GLY A 360 -8.46 -14.31 21.08
C GLY A 360 -7.49 -13.13 21.24
N ALA A 361 -7.24 -12.37 20.19
CA ALA A 361 -6.45 -11.14 20.24
C ALA A 361 -7.29 -9.92 20.67
N LEU A 362 -8.61 -10.00 20.59
CA LEU A 362 -9.59 -9.10 21.17
C LEU A 362 -10.49 -9.88 22.13
N PRO A 363 -11.01 -9.22 23.21
CA PRO A 363 -11.94 -9.83 24.15
C PRO A 363 -13.31 -10.13 23.53
#